data_538766962206bd9f263463014324aaac
#
_entry.id   538766962206bd9f263463014324aaac
#
_cell.length_a   1.000
_cell.length_b   1.000
_cell.length_c   1.000
_cell.angle_alpha   90.00
_cell.angle_beta   90.00
_cell.angle_gamma   90.00
#
_symmetry.space_group_name_H-M   'P 1'
#
loop_
_entity.id
_entity.type
_entity.pdbx_description
1 polymer ?
#
loop_
_entity_poly.entity_id
_entity_poly.type
_entity_poly.pdbx_seq_one_letter_code
_entity_poly.pdbx_strand_id
1 'polypeptide(L)'
;MPYDIHHEKNYSQDARSVYDAALKSAGELKGQMLSSSPNDLRFEVKFDKTILGKVLGDRTHITCVVQSAENGSKVVVDAYPLDAVGRKLMFGARKGVTQTVIDMFTTHLENNLK
;
A
#
# COMPACT_ATOMS: atom_id res chain seq x y z
N MET A 1 -0.97 -11.59 13.72
CA MET A 1 -1.31 -10.25 14.19
C MET A 1 -2.77 -9.99 13.87
N PRO A 2 -3.54 -9.36 14.76
CA PRO A 2 -5.00 -9.32 14.63
C PRO A 2 -5.52 -8.47 13.47
N TYR A 3 -4.74 -7.50 12.98
CA TYR A 3 -5.24 -6.57 11.95
C TYR A 3 -4.41 -6.56 10.69
N ASP A 4 -3.40 -7.42 10.59
CA ASP A 4 -2.54 -7.48 9.42
C ASP A 4 -3.33 -8.04 8.22
N ILE A 5 -3.16 -7.42 7.05
CA ILE A 5 -3.76 -7.92 5.81
C ILE A 5 -2.64 -8.13 4.81
N HIS A 6 -2.64 -9.31 4.19
CA HIS A 6 -1.73 -9.67 3.10
C HIS A 6 -2.55 -9.77 1.82
N HIS A 7 -2.10 -9.06 0.77
CA HIS A 7 -2.81 -9.03 -0.51
C HIS A 7 -1.82 -9.22 -1.64
N GLU A 8 -2.16 -10.05 -2.61
CA GLU A 8 -1.34 -10.27 -3.80
C GLU A 8 -2.19 -10.14 -5.05
N LYS A 9 -1.62 -9.56 -6.10
CA LYS A 9 -2.32 -9.43 -7.37
C LYS A 9 -1.32 -9.45 -8.53
N ASN A 10 -1.68 -10.13 -9.61
CA ASN A 10 -0.86 -10.23 -10.80
C ASN A 10 -1.28 -9.18 -11.83
N TYR A 11 -0.29 -8.67 -12.58
CA TYR A 11 -0.50 -7.70 -13.64
C TYR A 11 0.28 -8.14 -14.87
N SER A 12 -0.20 -7.73 -16.05
CA SER A 12 0.47 -8.07 -17.32
C SER A 12 1.67 -7.17 -17.61
N GLN A 13 1.76 -6.01 -16.95
CA GLN A 13 2.87 -5.09 -17.13
C GLN A 13 4.12 -5.60 -16.42
N ASP A 14 5.29 -5.16 -16.89
CA ASP A 14 6.56 -5.56 -16.28
C ASP A 14 6.71 -4.99 -14.86
N ALA A 15 7.57 -5.63 -14.07
CA ALA A 15 7.71 -5.29 -12.66
C ALA A 15 8.15 -3.84 -12.45
N ARG A 16 9.06 -3.31 -13.28
CA ARG A 16 9.52 -1.93 -13.10
C ARG A 16 8.41 -0.92 -13.36
N SER A 17 7.61 -1.15 -14.41
CA SER A 17 6.49 -0.27 -14.71
C SER A 17 5.45 -0.29 -13.59
N VAL A 18 5.18 -1.46 -13.03
CA VAL A 18 4.24 -1.61 -11.93
C VAL A 18 4.79 -0.95 -10.67
N TYR A 19 6.09 -1.11 -10.38
CA TYR A 19 6.72 -0.45 -9.24
C TYR A 19 6.60 1.08 -9.34
N ASP A 20 6.91 1.64 -10.52
CA ASP A 20 6.82 3.09 -10.72
C ASP A 20 5.37 3.58 -10.54
N ALA A 21 4.40 2.82 -11.06
CA ALA A 21 2.98 3.17 -10.89
C ALA A 21 2.56 3.08 -9.42
N ALA A 22 3.09 2.10 -8.67
CA ALA A 22 2.79 1.97 -7.25
C ALA A 22 3.35 3.15 -6.45
N LEU A 23 4.58 3.57 -6.74
CA LEU A 23 5.15 4.75 -6.09
C LEU A 23 4.32 5.99 -6.38
N LYS A 24 3.91 6.18 -7.62
CA LYS A 24 3.05 7.30 -8.01
C LYS A 24 1.73 7.28 -7.26
N SER A 25 1.15 6.09 -7.12
CA SER A 25 -0.13 5.91 -6.42
C SER A 25 -0.02 6.29 -4.95
N ALA A 26 1.07 5.87 -4.28
CA ALA A 26 1.32 6.24 -2.89
C ALA A 26 1.42 7.76 -2.73
N GLY A 27 2.09 8.42 -3.69
CA GLY A 27 2.18 9.89 -3.69
C GLY A 27 0.85 10.57 -3.93
N GLU A 28 0.02 10.03 -4.82
CA GLU A 28 -1.32 10.57 -5.08
C GLU A 28 -2.21 10.51 -3.84
N LEU A 29 -2.03 9.48 -3.03
CA LEU A 29 -2.78 9.32 -1.77
C LEU A 29 -2.12 10.07 -0.62
N LYS A 30 -1.09 10.88 -0.91
CA LYS A 30 -0.37 11.69 0.08
C LYS A 30 0.32 10.86 1.16
N GLY A 31 0.77 9.66 0.79
CA GLY A 31 1.50 8.80 1.69
C GLY A 31 2.88 9.37 2.03
N GLN A 32 3.32 9.10 3.26
CA GLN A 32 4.67 9.44 3.69
C GLN A 32 5.58 8.25 3.45
N MET A 33 6.56 8.41 2.56
CA MET A 33 7.51 7.34 2.26
C MET A 33 8.43 7.12 3.45
N LEU A 34 8.45 5.89 3.96
CA LEU A 34 9.28 5.51 5.10
C LEU A 34 10.60 4.90 4.65
N SER A 35 10.58 4.13 3.59
CA SER A 35 11.77 3.56 2.98
C SER A 35 11.48 3.21 1.54
N SER A 36 12.52 3.19 0.71
CA SER A 36 12.37 2.71 -0.66
C SER A 36 13.68 2.05 -1.10
N SER A 37 13.53 0.93 -1.81
CA SER A 37 14.64 0.14 -2.36
C SER A 37 14.32 -0.13 -3.82
N PRO A 38 14.63 0.80 -4.72
CA PRO A 38 14.27 0.64 -6.14
C PRO A 38 14.88 -0.61 -6.79
N ASN A 39 16.08 -1.01 -6.36
CA ASN A 39 16.72 -2.21 -6.91
C ASN A 39 16.00 -3.48 -6.52
N ASP A 40 15.30 -3.46 -5.38
CA ASP A 40 14.53 -4.61 -4.89
C ASP A 40 13.04 -4.44 -5.23
N LEU A 41 12.66 -3.36 -5.90
CA LEU A 41 11.28 -3.01 -6.24
C LEU A 41 10.38 -3.08 -4.99
N ARG A 42 10.83 -2.43 -3.93
CA ARG A 42 10.18 -2.48 -2.63
C ARG A 42 10.11 -1.08 -2.03
N PHE A 43 9.01 -0.76 -1.35
CA PHE A 43 8.92 0.44 -0.54
C PHE A 43 7.97 0.23 0.64
N GLU A 44 8.11 1.11 1.64
CA GLU A 44 7.20 1.18 2.79
C GLU A 44 6.66 2.60 2.87
N VAL A 45 5.37 2.72 3.09
CA VAL A 45 4.68 4.01 3.12
C VAL A 45 3.67 4.02 4.26
N LYS A 46 3.47 5.20 4.85
CA LYS A 46 2.47 5.41 5.88
C LYS A 46 1.42 6.37 5.36
N PHE A 47 0.15 5.99 5.48
CA PHE A 47 -0.97 6.83 5.09
C PHE A 47 -1.62 7.43 6.33
N ASP A 48 -2.05 8.67 6.22
CA ASP A 48 -2.71 9.39 7.31
C ASP A 48 -4.12 8.84 7.54
N LYS A 49 -4.70 9.21 8.66
CA LYS A 49 -6.07 8.82 9.04
C LYS A 49 -7.13 9.53 8.19
N THR A 50 -6.73 10.49 7.36
CA THR A 50 -7.59 11.13 6.37
C THR A 50 -6.84 11.10 5.04
N ILE A 51 -7.45 10.53 4.01
CA ILE A 51 -6.86 10.41 2.67
C ILE A 51 -7.81 11.06 1.68
N LEU A 52 -7.32 12.09 0.97
CA LEU A 52 -8.08 12.80 -0.07
C LEU A 52 -9.48 13.20 0.42
N GLY A 53 -9.55 13.71 1.64
CA GLY A 53 -10.81 14.16 2.24
C GLY A 53 -11.66 13.08 2.87
N LYS A 54 -11.30 11.80 2.71
CA LYS A 54 -12.02 10.70 3.33
C LYS A 54 -11.46 10.43 4.72
N VAL A 55 -12.30 10.57 5.74
CA VAL A 55 -11.89 10.32 7.14
C VAL A 55 -11.99 8.83 7.42
N LEU A 56 -10.84 8.21 7.68
CA LEU A 56 -10.75 6.78 7.96
C LEU A 56 -10.66 6.51 9.47
N GLY A 57 -9.94 7.37 10.18
CA GLY A 57 -9.82 7.29 11.63
C GLY A 57 -8.56 6.62 12.14
N ASP A 58 -7.93 5.77 11.33
CA ASP A 58 -6.66 5.12 11.68
C ASP A 58 -5.64 5.40 10.58
N ARG A 59 -4.37 5.50 10.97
CA ARG A 59 -3.25 5.54 10.03
C ARG A 59 -2.94 4.12 9.60
N THR A 60 -2.39 3.95 8.40
CA THR A 60 -2.11 2.63 7.84
C THR A 60 -0.67 2.56 7.34
N HIS A 61 0.03 1.48 7.66
CA HIS A 61 1.35 1.18 7.12
C HIS A 61 1.19 0.17 5.99
N ILE A 62 1.82 0.42 4.85
CA ILE A 62 1.85 -0.52 3.74
C ILE A 62 3.30 -0.80 3.36
N THR A 63 3.63 -2.09 3.23
CA THR A 63 4.84 -2.55 2.57
C THR A 63 4.41 -3.10 1.21
N CYS A 64 5.02 -2.57 0.15
CA CYS A 64 4.73 -2.99 -1.22
C CYS A 64 5.98 -3.58 -1.85
N VAL A 65 5.87 -4.79 -2.37
CA VAL A 65 6.96 -5.47 -3.08
C VAL A 65 6.42 -5.88 -4.45
N VAL A 66 7.18 -5.54 -5.50
CA VAL A 66 6.81 -5.95 -6.85
C VAL A 66 7.81 -7.00 -7.33
N GLN A 67 7.30 -8.13 -7.78
CA GLN A 67 8.12 -9.26 -8.24
C GLN A 67 7.89 -9.47 -9.72
N SER A 68 8.97 -9.81 -10.44
CA SER A 68 8.83 -10.24 -11.83
C SER A 68 8.14 -11.59 -11.87
N ALA A 69 7.27 -11.77 -12.85
CA ALA A 69 6.56 -13.02 -13.08
C ALA A 69 6.67 -13.38 -14.55
N GLU A 70 6.32 -14.62 -14.90
CA GLU A 70 6.51 -15.15 -16.25
C GLU A 70 5.86 -14.27 -17.33
N ASN A 71 4.66 -13.78 -17.08
CA ASN A 71 3.90 -12.97 -18.04
C ASN A 71 3.58 -11.58 -17.49
N GLY A 72 4.49 -10.99 -16.74
CA GLY A 72 4.28 -9.66 -16.20
C GLY A 72 4.89 -9.52 -14.82
N SER A 73 4.05 -9.21 -13.83
CA SER A 73 4.51 -8.95 -12.47
C SER A 73 3.48 -9.36 -11.44
N LYS A 74 3.93 -9.41 -10.19
CA LYS A 74 3.07 -9.68 -9.04
C LYS A 74 3.34 -8.63 -7.98
N VAL A 75 2.28 -7.99 -7.51
CA VAL A 75 2.36 -7.01 -6.42
C VAL A 75 1.96 -7.70 -5.12
N VAL A 76 2.81 -7.58 -4.12
CA VAL A 76 2.57 -8.11 -2.78
C VAL A 76 2.45 -6.92 -1.84
N VAL A 77 1.32 -6.81 -1.16
CA VAL A 77 1.04 -5.74 -0.21
C VAL A 77 0.79 -6.34 1.16
N ASP A 78 1.53 -5.85 2.15
CA ASP A 78 1.29 -6.19 3.55
C ASP A 78 0.95 -4.89 4.27
N ALA A 79 -0.17 -4.87 4.97
CA ALA A 79 -0.69 -3.66 5.58
C ALA A 79 -1.18 -3.92 6.99
N TYR A 80 -1.05 -2.89 7.84
CA TYR A 80 -1.60 -2.93 9.19
C TYR A 80 -1.86 -1.50 9.68
N PRO A 81 -2.82 -1.34 10.63
CA PRO A 81 -3.09 -0.02 11.19
C PRO A 81 -2.02 0.39 12.20
N LEU A 82 -1.85 1.70 12.36
CA LEU A 82 -0.87 2.29 13.28
C LEU A 82 -1.59 3.01 14.42
N ASP A 83 -0.96 3.00 15.61
CA ASP A 83 -1.44 3.78 16.74
C ASP A 83 -0.96 5.24 16.64
N ALA A 84 -1.29 6.05 17.65
CA ALA A 84 -0.99 7.47 17.65
C ALA A 84 0.50 7.79 17.66
N VAL A 85 1.36 6.86 18.11
CA VAL A 85 2.80 7.05 18.13
C VAL A 85 3.51 6.33 16.98
N GLY A 86 2.75 5.78 16.04
CA GLY A 86 3.32 5.17 14.83
C GLY A 86 3.69 3.71 14.94
N ARG A 87 3.26 3.04 16.00
CA ARG A 87 3.49 1.60 16.16
C ARG A 87 2.29 0.81 15.64
N LYS A 88 2.51 -0.48 15.37
CA LYS A 88 1.40 -1.35 14.98
C LYS A 88 0.30 -1.33 16.03
N LEU A 89 -0.91 -1.03 15.59
CA LEU A 89 -2.08 -0.99 16.47
C LEU A 89 -2.51 -2.42 16.78
N MET A 90 -2.55 -2.75 18.09
CA MET A 90 -2.87 -4.11 18.53
C MET A 90 -4.31 -4.26 18.96
N PHE A 91 -4.96 -3.17 19.37
CA PHE A 91 -6.33 -3.16 19.89
C PHE A 91 -7.05 -1.92 19.40
N GLY A 92 -8.35 -2.04 19.18
CA GLY A 92 -9.19 -0.88 18.89
C GLY A 92 -9.11 -0.35 17.47
N ALA A 93 -8.60 -1.13 16.54
CA ALA A 93 -8.58 -0.72 15.13
C ALA A 93 -10.02 -0.60 14.61
N ARG A 94 -10.26 0.44 13.81
CA ARG A 94 -11.57 0.64 13.19
C ARG A 94 -11.78 -0.42 12.11
N LYS A 95 -12.96 -1.02 12.12
CA LYS A 95 -13.29 -2.12 11.20
C LYS A 95 -13.20 -1.65 9.75
N GLY A 96 -12.48 -2.40 8.93
CA GLY A 96 -12.41 -2.20 7.48
C GLY A 96 -11.49 -1.09 7.01
N VAL A 97 -10.86 -0.32 7.89
CA VAL A 97 -10.00 0.80 7.49
C VAL A 97 -8.80 0.30 6.70
N THR A 98 -8.09 -0.69 7.19
CA THR A 98 -6.90 -1.21 6.50
C THR A 98 -7.24 -1.72 5.11
N GLN A 99 -8.34 -2.48 4.99
CA GLN A 99 -8.79 -2.97 3.69
C GLN A 99 -9.17 -1.82 2.76
N THR A 100 -9.83 -0.80 3.28
CA THR A 100 -10.20 0.37 2.47
C THR A 100 -8.96 1.07 1.92
N VAL A 101 -7.91 1.21 2.71
CA VAL A 101 -6.65 1.83 2.25
C VAL A 101 -6.00 0.98 1.16
N ILE A 102 -5.99 -0.36 1.32
CA ILE A 102 -5.49 -1.26 0.28
C ILE A 102 -6.30 -1.08 -1.00
N ASP A 103 -7.63 -0.99 -0.90
CA ASP A 103 -8.49 -0.82 -2.07
C ASP A 103 -8.25 0.51 -2.77
N MET A 104 -8.07 1.60 -2.01
CA MET A 104 -7.73 2.90 -2.57
C MET A 104 -6.39 2.86 -3.30
N PHE A 105 -5.38 2.25 -2.67
CA PHE A 105 -4.07 2.10 -3.27
C PHE A 105 -4.12 1.29 -4.56
N THR A 106 -4.83 0.15 -4.53
CA THR A 106 -4.97 -0.74 -5.69
C THR A 106 -5.70 -0.03 -6.83
N THR A 107 -6.75 0.73 -6.52
CA THR A 107 -7.50 1.48 -7.53
C THR A 107 -6.59 2.51 -8.23
N HIS A 108 -5.81 3.27 -7.45
CA HIS A 108 -4.87 4.22 -8.03
C HIS A 108 -3.79 3.53 -8.86
N LEU A 109 -3.26 2.41 -8.35
CA LEU A 109 -2.26 1.63 -9.07
C LEU A 109 -2.80 1.19 -10.43
N GLU A 110 -4.00 0.63 -10.47
CA GLU A 110 -4.58 0.13 -11.73
C GLU A 110 -4.90 1.27 -12.68
N ASN A 111 -5.33 2.42 -12.18
CA ASN A 111 -5.53 3.59 -13.02
C ASN A 111 -4.21 4.08 -13.62
N ASN A 112 -3.13 4.01 -12.87
CA ASN A 112 -1.81 4.44 -13.35
C ASN A 112 -1.16 3.44 -14.32
N LEU A 113 -1.70 2.23 -14.41
CA LEU A 113 -1.23 1.21 -15.36
C LEU A 113 -1.98 1.23 -16.70
N LYS A 114 -3.01 2.02 -16.80
CA LYS A 114 -3.78 2.14 -18.04
C LYS A 114 -3.07 2.97 -19.10
#